data_8a09a2adb2f171783e6d053fb2f60723
#
_entry.id   8a09a2adb2f171783e6d053fb2f60723
#
_cell.length_a   1.000
_cell.length_b   1.000
_cell.length_c   1.000
_cell.angle_alpha   90.00
_cell.angle_beta   90.00
_cell.angle_gamma   90.00
#
_symmetry.space_group_name_H-M   'P 1'
#
loop_
_entity.id
_entity.type
_entity.pdbx_description
1 polymer ?
#
loop_
_entity_poly.entity_id
_entity_poly.type
_entity_poly.pdbx_seq_one_letter_code
_entity_poly.pdbx_strand_id
1 'polypeptide(L)'
;MISMTGYAYEEVTSEAAVISVEIKSVNSRFLDLSINMPSFLNPVESYFRGKISDKIVRGKVDVNIRLKELQSDVEIFVDENLAKAYGDAVKKIACVTGLSDGGNAMQFVLNQPGVLVSNKTNDAEKYKAMIEPVFNASLEKYLADAKREGDNMKKDLEEKLSKLEECAAFFKQWQPKMENAFKEQITTKFKELLEDKVDENRIMTETAAMLVKYTINEEIV
;
A
#
# COMPACT_ATOMS: atom_id res chain seq x y z
N MET A 1 10.99 13.84 4.77
CA MET A 1 9.75 13.17 5.28
C MET A 1 9.47 11.98 4.38
N ILE A 2 8.90 10.89 4.87
CA ILE A 2 8.53 9.73 4.03
C ILE A 2 7.01 9.68 3.99
N SER A 3 6.44 9.63 2.77
CA SER A 3 5.00 9.43 2.58
C SER A 3 4.59 8.00 2.91
N MET A 4 3.31 7.81 3.25
CA MET A 4 2.70 6.48 3.40
C MET A 4 2.16 5.93 2.08
N THR A 5 2.16 6.74 1.04
CA THR A 5 1.77 6.39 -0.32
C THR A 5 3.02 6.24 -1.16
N GLY A 6 3.00 5.29 -2.05
CA GLY A 6 4.09 5.01 -2.98
C GLY A 6 3.74 3.88 -3.92
N TYR A 7 4.45 3.82 -5.03
CA TYR A 7 4.28 2.80 -6.06
C TYR A 7 5.61 2.42 -6.66
N ALA A 8 5.80 1.13 -6.88
CA ALA A 8 6.91 0.62 -7.66
C ALA A 8 6.50 -0.63 -8.43
N TYR A 9 7.03 -0.77 -9.61
CA TYR A 9 6.91 -1.97 -10.44
C TYR A 9 8.27 -2.29 -11.03
N GLU A 10 8.65 -3.54 -10.95
CA GLU A 10 9.83 -4.12 -11.59
C GLU A 10 9.48 -5.41 -12.28
N GLU A 11 10.03 -5.59 -13.47
CA GLU A 11 9.91 -6.82 -14.23
C GLU A 11 11.27 -7.20 -14.81
N VAL A 12 11.63 -8.45 -14.63
CA VAL A 12 12.85 -9.02 -15.18
C VAL A 12 12.49 -10.29 -15.94
N THR A 13 12.93 -10.34 -17.19
CA THR A 13 12.82 -11.51 -18.04
C THR A 13 14.17 -12.20 -18.10
N SER A 14 14.22 -13.46 -17.67
CA SER A 14 15.35 -14.36 -17.83
C SER A 14 15.01 -15.47 -18.84
N GLU A 15 15.98 -16.29 -19.19
CA GLU A 15 15.72 -17.45 -20.05
C GLU A 15 14.78 -18.47 -19.39
N ALA A 16 14.79 -18.55 -18.05
CA ALA A 16 14.00 -19.52 -17.29
C ALA A 16 12.60 -19.00 -16.90
N ALA A 17 12.47 -17.70 -16.60
CA ALA A 17 11.22 -17.15 -16.09
C ALA A 17 11.10 -15.64 -16.31
N VAL A 18 9.87 -15.15 -16.34
CA VAL A 18 9.52 -13.74 -16.21
C VAL A 18 9.02 -13.52 -14.78
N ILE A 19 9.67 -12.59 -14.07
CA ILE A 19 9.36 -12.25 -12.68
C ILE A 19 8.94 -10.79 -12.66
N SER A 20 7.78 -10.51 -12.09
CA SER A 20 7.35 -9.13 -11.84
C SER A 20 6.97 -8.94 -10.38
N VAL A 21 7.39 -7.82 -9.82
CA VAL A 21 7.11 -7.39 -8.45
C VAL A 21 6.51 -6.00 -8.48
N GLU A 22 5.32 -5.90 -7.94
CA GLU A 22 4.59 -4.64 -7.77
C GLU A 22 4.41 -4.37 -6.28
N ILE A 23 4.77 -3.17 -5.83
CA ILE A 23 4.58 -2.72 -4.45
C ILE A 23 3.76 -1.43 -4.51
N LYS A 24 2.63 -1.42 -3.81
CA LYS A 24 1.72 -0.30 -3.72
C LYS A 24 1.34 -0.05 -2.27
N SER A 25 1.30 1.21 -1.86
CA SER A 25 0.81 1.54 -0.52
C SER A 25 -0.18 2.69 -0.52
N VAL A 26 -1.06 2.67 0.48
CA VAL A 26 -2.02 3.73 0.77
C VAL A 26 -1.97 4.07 2.25
N ASN A 27 -2.49 5.26 2.59
CA ASN A 27 -2.50 5.73 3.96
C ASN A 27 -3.29 4.78 4.87
N SER A 28 -2.66 4.36 5.98
CA SER A 28 -3.30 3.61 7.05
C SER A 28 -2.66 3.95 8.40
N ARG A 29 -3.45 3.82 9.47
CA ARG A 29 -2.99 4.08 10.83
C ARG A 29 -1.93 3.09 11.30
N PHE A 30 -2.07 1.83 10.91
CA PHE A 30 -1.16 0.74 11.26
C PHE A 30 -0.53 0.17 9.99
N LEU A 31 0.53 -0.61 10.15
CA LEU A 31 1.08 -1.40 9.06
C LEU A 31 0.12 -2.59 8.80
N ASP A 32 -0.50 -2.58 7.63
CA ASP A 32 -1.31 -3.68 7.10
C ASP A 32 -0.61 -4.16 5.83
N LEU A 33 -0.07 -5.38 5.86
CA LEU A 33 0.76 -5.92 4.79
C LEU A 33 0.09 -7.14 4.17
N SER A 34 -0.28 -7.01 2.91
CA SER A 34 -0.79 -8.08 2.06
C SER A 34 0.25 -8.46 1.01
N ILE A 35 0.61 -9.75 0.95
CA ILE A 35 1.52 -10.27 -0.07
C ILE A 35 0.76 -11.31 -0.88
N ASN A 36 0.61 -11.04 -2.16
CA ASN A 36 -0.01 -11.94 -3.11
C ASN A 36 1.07 -12.57 -4.00
N MET A 37 1.19 -13.88 -3.93
CA MET A 37 2.18 -14.65 -4.67
C MET A 37 1.64 -16.04 -5.03
N PRO A 38 2.26 -16.74 -5.99
CA PRO A 38 1.91 -18.13 -6.30
C PRO A 38 2.00 -19.04 -5.06
N SER A 39 1.04 -19.94 -4.89
CA SER A 39 0.88 -20.76 -3.68
C SER A 39 2.10 -21.60 -3.30
N PHE A 40 2.89 -22.04 -4.28
CA PHE A 40 4.11 -22.81 -4.03
C PHE A 40 5.22 -21.98 -3.37
N LEU A 41 5.12 -20.62 -3.38
CA LEU A 41 6.04 -19.70 -2.70
C LEU A 41 5.62 -19.34 -1.27
N ASN A 42 4.48 -19.83 -0.78
CA ASN A 42 4.02 -19.56 0.58
C ASN A 42 5.08 -19.85 1.67
N PRO A 43 5.92 -20.90 1.57
CA PRO A 43 6.97 -21.13 2.56
C PRO A 43 7.97 -19.96 2.72
N VAL A 44 8.17 -19.17 1.68
CA VAL A 44 9.12 -18.04 1.67
C VAL A 44 8.45 -16.67 1.87
N GLU A 45 7.12 -16.62 2.06
CA GLU A 45 6.37 -15.37 2.28
C GLU A 45 6.88 -14.59 3.49
N SER A 46 7.15 -15.28 4.60
CA SER A 46 7.64 -14.68 5.84
C SER A 46 8.95 -13.91 5.67
N TYR A 47 9.81 -14.36 4.76
CA TYR A 47 11.05 -13.69 4.43
C TYR A 47 10.81 -12.31 3.77
N PHE A 48 9.93 -12.25 2.76
CA PHE A 48 9.59 -10.99 2.09
C PHE A 48 8.81 -10.05 3.02
N ARG A 49 7.94 -10.62 3.86
CA ARG A 49 7.20 -9.87 4.89
C ARG A 49 8.16 -9.19 5.86
N GLY A 50 9.17 -9.89 6.35
CA GLY A 50 10.20 -9.33 7.22
C GLY A 50 10.92 -8.15 6.58
N LYS A 51 11.41 -8.31 5.34
CA LYS A 51 12.09 -7.24 4.60
C LYS A 51 11.27 -5.96 4.43
N ILE A 52 9.95 -6.09 4.27
CA ILE A 52 9.06 -4.92 4.15
C ILE A 52 8.86 -4.28 5.51
N SER A 53 8.58 -5.07 6.54
CA SER A 53 8.32 -4.58 7.91
C SER A 53 9.54 -3.86 8.51
N ASP A 54 10.76 -4.23 8.11
CA ASP A 54 12.00 -3.56 8.53
C ASP A 54 12.15 -2.14 7.93
N LYS A 55 11.51 -1.88 6.79
CA LYS A 55 11.63 -0.62 6.04
C LYS A 55 10.41 0.28 6.15
N ILE A 56 9.23 -0.29 6.32
CA ILE A 56 7.95 0.41 6.30
C ILE A 56 7.30 0.28 7.68
N VAL A 57 7.10 1.41 8.36
CA VAL A 57 6.60 1.45 9.74
C VAL A 57 5.06 1.45 9.80
N ARG A 58 4.40 2.06 8.80
CA ARG A 58 2.93 2.20 8.77
C ARG A 58 2.43 2.41 7.35
N GLY A 59 1.14 2.13 7.14
CA GLY A 59 0.48 2.18 5.84
C GLY A 59 -0.10 0.82 5.48
N LYS A 60 -1.06 0.78 4.56
CA LYS A 60 -1.51 -0.46 3.95
C LYS A 60 -0.68 -0.70 2.71
N VAL A 61 0.08 -1.79 2.71
CA VAL A 61 1.03 -2.17 1.65
C VAL A 61 0.54 -3.43 0.98
N ASP A 62 0.26 -3.35 -0.31
CA ASP A 62 -0.10 -4.48 -1.14
C ASP A 62 1.10 -4.82 -2.04
N VAL A 63 1.57 -6.05 -1.96
CA VAL A 63 2.68 -6.57 -2.76
C VAL A 63 2.17 -7.70 -3.64
N ASN A 64 2.40 -7.59 -4.95
CA ASN A 64 2.06 -8.62 -5.92
C ASN A 64 3.35 -9.17 -6.55
N ILE A 65 3.63 -10.42 -6.31
CA ILE A 65 4.74 -11.14 -6.92
C ILE A 65 4.17 -12.11 -7.94
N ARG A 66 4.52 -11.94 -9.21
CA ARG A 66 4.12 -12.83 -10.29
C ARG A 66 5.35 -13.50 -10.87
N LEU A 67 5.22 -14.78 -11.09
CA LEU A 67 6.26 -15.59 -11.71
C LEU A 67 5.61 -16.39 -12.86
N LYS A 68 6.14 -16.24 -14.06
CA LYS A 68 5.78 -16.99 -15.23
C LYS A 68 7.00 -17.76 -15.73
N GLU A 69 7.00 -19.07 -15.57
CA GLU A 69 8.06 -19.93 -16.07
C GLU A 69 7.99 -19.98 -17.62
N LEU A 70 9.13 -19.80 -18.25
CA LEU A 70 9.32 -19.94 -19.70
C LEU A 70 9.81 -21.34 -20.06
N GLN A 71 10.56 -21.98 -19.15
CA GLN A 71 10.98 -23.37 -19.26
C GLN A 71 10.45 -24.11 -18.03
N SER A 72 9.61 -25.09 -18.24
CA SER A 72 9.13 -25.94 -17.15
C SER A 72 9.97 -27.21 -17.07
N ASP A 73 10.69 -27.39 -15.96
CA ASP A 73 11.27 -28.67 -15.59
C ASP A 73 10.12 -29.59 -15.16
N VAL A 74 9.55 -30.30 -16.12
CA VAL A 74 8.49 -31.29 -15.87
C VAL A 74 9.13 -32.66 -15.92
N GLU A 75 9.20 -33.32 -14.77
CA GLU A 75 9.50 -34.74 -14.72
C GLU A 75 8.21 -35.54 -14.89
N ILE A 76 8.22 -36.45 -15.87
CA ILE A 76 7.12 -37.37 -16.11
C ILE A 76 7.45 -38.69 -15.46
N PHE A 77 6.66 -39.05 -14.45
CA PHE A 77 6.74 -40.32 -13.79
C PHE A 77 5.65 -41.25 -14.35
N VAL A 78 6.03 -42.51 -14.53
CA VAL A 78 5.11 -43.55 -14.94
C VAL A 78 4.78 -44.41 -13.72
N ASP A 79 3.48 -44.51 -13.36
CA ASP A 79 3.04 -45.52 -12.38
C ASP A 79 3.05 -46.90 -13.04
N GLU A 80 4.16 -47.62 -12.87
CA GLU A 80 4.35 -48.95 -13.47
C GLU A 80 3.31 -49.94 -13.01
N ASN A 81 2.86 -49.87 -11.75
CA ASN A 81 1.86 -50.80 -11.22
C ASN A 81 0.48 -50.57 -11.87
N LEU A 82 0.12 -49.31 -11.98
CA LEU A 82 -1.15 -48.93 -12.60
C LEU A 82 -1.14 -49.22 -14.12
N ALA A 83 -0.03 -48.90 -14.80
CA ALA A 83 0.15 -49.19 -16.22
C ALA A 83 0.03 -50.70 -16.50
N LYS A 84 0.66 -51.55 -15.65
CA LYS A 84 0.59 -52.99 -15.73
C LYS A 84 -0.86 -53.52 -15.52
N ALA A 85 -1.54 -52.99 -14.50
CA ALA A 85 -2.92 -53.37 -14.20
C ALA A 85 -3.87 -53.11 -15.38
N TYR A 86 -3.76 -51.94 -16.02
CA TYR A 86 -4.54 -51.62 -17.21
C TYR A 86 -4.15 -52.48 -18.41
N GLY A 87 -2.86 -52.77 -18.64
CA GLY A 87 -2.37 -53.63 -19.67
C GLY A 87 -2.90 -55.06 -19.52
N ASP A 88 -2.93 -55.62 -18.30
CA ASP A 88 -3.46 -56.93 -18.01
C ASP A 88 -4.99 -56.97 -18.15
N ALA A 89 -5.71 -55.90 -17.82
CA ALA A 89 -7.14 -55.78 -18.06
C ALA A 89 -7.47 -55.82 -19.56
N VAL A 90 -6.73 -55.09 -20.39
CA VAL A 90 -6.89 -55.11 -21.85
C VAL A 90 -6.70 -56.51 -22.40
N LYS A 91 -5.64 -57.23 -21.96
CA LYS A 91 -5.38 -58.64 -22.38
C LYS A 91 -6.54 -59.57 -22.01
N LYS A 92 -7.07 -59.46 -20.77
CA LYS A 92 -8.21 -60.25 -20.30
C LYS A 92 -9.45 -59.99 -21.13
N ILE A 93 -9.76 -58.73 -21.44
CA ILE A 93 -10.90 -58.36 -22.27
C ILE A 93 -10.74 -58.95 -23.68
N ALA A 94 -9.56 -58.79 -24.30
CA ALA A 94 -9.27 -59.34 -25.61
C ALA A 94 -9.46 -60.90 -25.64
N CYS A 95 -9.01 -61.59 -24.58
CA CYS A 95 -9.19 -63.06 -24.46
C CYS A 95 -10.67 -63.48 -24.34
N VAL A 96 -11.46 -62.73 -23.55
CA VAL A 96 -12.90 -63.06 -23.34
C VAL A 96 -13.73 -62.69 -24.54
N THR A 97 -13.43 -61.61 -25.21
CA THR A 97 -14.22 -61.07 -26.34
C THR A 97 -13.80 -61.65 -27.69
N GLY A 98 -12.59 -62.18 -27.77
CA GLY A 98 -12.00 -62.66 -29.06
C GLY A 98 -11.66 -61.51 -30.01
N LEU A 99 -11.75 -60.24 -29.54
CA LEU A 99 -11.43 -59.10 -30.34
C LEU A 99 -9.94 -58.72 -30.16
N SER A 100 -9.29 -58.34 -31.26
CA SER A 100 -7.96 -57.77 -31.23
C SER A 100 -8.05 -56.28 -30.86
N ASP A 101 -7.13 -55.78 -30.04
CA ASP A 101 -7.02 -54.35 -29.69
C ASP A 101 -6.55 -53.48 -30.86
N GLY A 102 -6.22 -54.08 -32.01
CA GLY A 102 -5.72 -53.38 -33.21
C GLY A 102 -4.39 -52.59 -32.99
N GLY A 103 -3.65 -52.94 -31.93
CA GLY A 103 -2.41 -52.26 -31.57
C GLY A 103 -2.60 -50.98 -30.72
N ASN A 104 -3.83 -50.68 -30.29
CA ASN A 104 -4.15 -49.46 -29.55
C ASN A 104 -3.99 -49.59 -28.03
N ALA A 105 -3.60 -50.76 -27.51
CA ALA A 105 -3.45 -51.03 -26.06
C ALA A 105 -2.55 -49.99 -25.35
N MET A 106 -1.43 -49.66 -25.97
CA MET A 106 -0.49 -48.69 -25.39
C MET A 106 -1.13 -47.30 -25.30
N GLN A 107 -1.79 -46.82 -26.33
CA GLN A 107 -2.48 -45.55 -26.34
C GLN A 107 -3.62 -45.50 -25.30
N PHE A 108 -4.35 -46.60 -25.15
CA PHE A 108 -5.38 -46.74 -24.13
C PHE A 108 -4.77 -46.58 -22.72
N VAL A 109 -3.68 -47.30 -22.41
CA VAL A 109 -3.01 -47.25 -21.10
C VAL A 109 -2.45 -45.85 -20.82
N LEU A 110 -1.81 -45.21 -21.80
CA LEU A 110 -1.22 -43.88 -21.65
C LEU A 110 -2.28 -42.81 -21.35
N ASN A 111 -3.51 -42.98 -21.86
CA ASN A 111 -4.62 -42.05 -21.65
C ASN A 111 -5.37 -42.25 -20.33
N GLN A 112 -5.00 -43.27 -19.54
CA GLN A 112 -5.65 -43.51 -18.26
C GLN A 112 -5.16 -42.55 -17.18
N PRO A 113 -6.06 -41.98 -16.38
CA PRO A 113 -5.68 -41.05 -15.33
C PRO A 113 -4.78 -41.76 -14.30
N GLY A 114 -3.67 -41.10 -13.92
CA GLY A 114 -2.72 -41.61 -12.94
C GLY A 114 -1.59 -42.48 -13.48
N VAL A 115 -1.67 -42.96 -14.76
CA VAL A 115 -0.57 -43.75 -15.38
C VAL A 115 0.64 -42.82 -15.66
N LEU A 116 0.39 -41.63 -16.17
CA LEU A 116 1.40 -40.60 -16.35
C LEU A 116 1.16 -39.50 -15.32
N VAL A 117 2.11 -39.31 -14.45
CA VAL A 117 2.07 -38.25 -13.45
C VAL A 117 3.18 -37.23 -13.77
N SER A 118 2.78 -36.00 -14.06
CA SER A 118 3.71 -34.92 -14.25
C SER A 118 3.97 -34.22 -12.90
N ASN A 119 5.17 -34.36 -12.35
CA ASN A 119 5.56 -33.61 -11.17
C ASN A 119 6.36 -32.38 -11.59
N LYS A 120 5.83 -31.20 -11.25
CA LYS A 120 6.61 -29.98 -11.24
C LYS A 120 7.37 -29.90 -9.93
N THR A 121 8.68 -29.87 -10.00
CA THR A 121 9.52 -29.64 -8.82
C THR A 121 9.47 -28.14 -8.51
N ASN A 122 8.51 -27.73 -7.68
CA ASN A 122 8.39 -26.36 -7.21
C ASN A 122 9.32 -26.14 -6.01
N ASP A 123 10.61 -25.93 -6.28
CA ASP A 123 11.58 -25.60 -5.23
C ASP A 123 11.46 -24.11 -4.86
N ALA A 124 10.76 -23.82 -3.74
CA ALA A 124 10.51 -22.45 -3.27
C ALA A 124 11.81 -21.68 -3.00
N GLU A 125 12.91 -22.33 -2.56
CA GLU A 125 14.18 -21.66 -2.30
C GLU A 125 14.90 -21.26 -3.61
N LYS A 126 14.83 -22.09 -4.64
CA LYS A 126 15.33 -21.76 -5.99
C LYS A 126 14.65 -20.50 -6.53
N TYR A 127 13.34 -20.45 -6.45
CA TYR A 127 12.56 -19.28 -6.93
C TYR A 127 12.75 -18.04 -6.05
N LYS A 128 12.92 -18.21 -4.74
CA LYS A 128 13.24 -17.10 -3.83
C LYS A 128 14.53 -16.41 -4.27
N ALA A 129 15.61 -17.17 -4.57
CA ALA A 129 16.85 -16.61 -5.04
C ALA A 129 16.71 -15.79 -6.34
N MET A 130 15.79 -16.21 -7.23
CA MET A 130 15.49 -15.49 -8.47
C MET A 130 14.63 -14.23 -8.24
N ILE A 131 13.68 -14.28 -7.31
CA ILE A 131 12.75 -13.17 -7.00
C ILE A 131 13.44 -12.10 -6.17
N GLU A 132 14.34 -12.47 -5.27
CA GLU A 132 14.96 -11.55 -4.31
C GLU A 132 15.60 -10.30 -4.92
N PRO A 133 16.41 -10.36 -5.99
CA PRO A 133 17.01 -9.18 -6.61
C PRO A 133 15.94 -8.25 -7.20
N VAL A 134 14.90 -8.79 -7.84
CA VAL A 134 13.79 -8.02 -8.42
C VAL A 134 12.97 -7.36 -7.32
N PHE A 135 12.71 -8.09 -6.25
CA PHE A 135 12.02 -7.58 -5.07
C PHE A 135 12.79 -6.45 -4.38
N ASN A 136 14.10 -6.60 -4.18
CA ASN A 136 14.93 -5.57 -3.57
C ASN A 136 14.95 -4.30 -4.45
N ALA A 137 15.10 -4.44 -5.77
CA ALA A 137 15.06 -3.31 -6.70
C ALA A 137 13.69 -2.59 -6.66
N SER A 138 12.57 -3.35 -6.63
CA SER A 138 11.24 -2.79 -6.49
C SER A 138 11.05 -2.07 -5.15
N LEU A 139 11.55 -2.65 -4.05
CA LEU A 139 11.49 -2.03 -2.72
C LEU A 139 12.29 -0.73 -2.63
N GLU A 140 13.47 -0.68 -3.23
CA GLU A 140 14.28 0.55 -3.29
C GLU A 140 13.59 1.65 -4.10
N LYS A 141 13.00 1.31 -5.25
CA LYS A 141 12.23 2.26 -6.07
C LYS A 141 11.00 2.78 -5.30
N TYR A 142 10.29 1.89 -4.59
CA TYR A 142 9.17 2.27 -3.75
C TYR A 142 9.59 3.26 -2.66
N LEU A 143 10.69 3.00 -1.95
CA LEU A 143 11.21 3.89 -0.91
C LEU A 143 11.66 5.24 -1.47
N ALA A 144 12.26 5.25 -2.64
CA ALA A 144 12.64 6.49 -3.33
C ALA A 144 11.41 7.31 -3.74
N ASP A 145 10.36 6.67 -4.24
CA ASP A 145 9.10 7.31 -4.61
C ASP A 145 8.39 7.91 -3.38
N ALA A 146 8.23 7.11 -2.31
CA ALA A 146 7.64 7.57 -1.05
C ALA A 146 8.44 8.71 -0.40
N LYS A 147 9.77 8.72 -0.54
CA LYS A 147 10.61 9.81 -0.07
C LYS A 147 10.39 11.08 -0.90
N ARG A 148 10.37 10.97 -2.23
CA ARG A 148 10.11 12.09 -3.15
C ARG A 148 8.77 12.75 -2.85
N GLU A 149 7.71 11.96 -2.68
CA GLU A 149 6.39 12.45 -2.34
C GLU A 149 6.35 13.10 -0.96
N GLY A 150 7.01 12.48 0.02
CA GLY A 150 7.15 13.04 1.36
C GLY A 150 7.89 14.37 1.39
N ASP A 151 8.93 14.55 0.60
CA ASP A 151 9.68 15.81 0.51
C ASP A 151 8.87 16.90 -0.19
N ASN A 152 8.07 16.57 -1.20
CA ASN A 152 7.14 17.51 -1.82
C ASN A 152 6.05 17.96 -0.84
N MET A 153 5.49 17.03 -0.08
CA MET A 153 4.49 17.33 0.95
C MET A 153 5.07 18.20 2.08
N LYS A 154 6.32 17.94 2.49
CA LYS A 154 7.02 18.76 3.47
C LYS A 154 7.14 20.21 2.98
N LYS A 155 7.56 20.41 1.73
CA LYS A 155 7.69 21.74 1.14
C LYS A 155 6.36 22.50 1.09
N ASP A 156 5.27 21.83 0.67
CA ASP A 156 3.94 22.42 0.65
C ASP A 156 3.45 22.82 2.05
N LEU A 157 3.75 22.00 3.08
CA LEU A 157 3.42 22.33 4.46
C LEU A 157 4.23 23.51 4.99
N GLU A 158 5.53 23.60 4.68
CA GLU A 158 6.39 24.72 5.06
C GLU A 158 5.91 26.05 4.43
N GLU A 159 5.52 26.02 3.14
CA GLU A 159 4.94 27.19 2.47
C GLU A 159 3.61 27.63 3.10
N LYS A 160 2.75 26.69 3.48
CA LYS A 160 1.48 27.00 4.16
C LYS A 160 1.71 27.53 5.58
N LEU A 161 2.66 26.96 6.30
CA LEU A 161 3.01 27.43 7.64
C LEU A 161 3.51 28.88 7.60
N SER A 162 4.41 29.21 6.67
CA SER A 162 4.89 30.58 6.50
C SER A 162 3.76 31.57 6.25
N LYS A 163 2.77 31.21 5.41
CA LYS A 163 1.60 32.05 5.18
C LYS A 163 0.73 32.23 6.43
N LEU A 164 0.58 31.20 7.25
CA LEU A 164 -0.12 31.29 8.53
C LEU A 164 0.61 32.20 9.50
N GLU A 165 1.93 32.13 9.56
CA GLU A 165 2.74 33.02 10.39
C GLU A 165 2.64 34.49 9.94
N GLU A 166 2.63 34.76 8.63
CA GLU A 166 2.40 36.09 8.06
C GLU A 166 1.01 36.60 8.44
N CYS A 167 -0.05 35.78 8.32
CA CYS A 167 -1.39 36.15 8.75
C CYS A 167 -1.46 36.45 10.24
N ALA A 168 -0.85 35.64 11.08
CA ALA A 168 -0.79 35.87 12.53
C ALA A 168 -0.08 37.19 12.87
N ALA A 169 1.03 37.49 12.22
CA ALA A 169 1.74 38.75 12.38
C ALA A 169 0.88 39.94 11.94
N PHE A 170 0.17 39.83 10.83
CA PHE A 170 -0.77 40.84 10.37
C PHE A 170 -1.88 41.13 11.41
N PHE A 171 -2.51 40.06 11.93
CA PHE A 171 -3.54 40.25 12.96
C PHE A 171 -3.01 40.91 14.23
N LYS A 172 -1.81 40.50 14.68
CA LYS A 172 -1.15 41.16 15.85
C LYS A 172 -0.92 42.67 15.67
N GLN A 173 -0.57 43.10 14.45
CA GLN A 173 -0.42 44.51 14.13
C GLN A 173 -1.74 45.28 14.08
N TRP A 174 -2.81 44.64 13.64
CA TRP A 174 -4.12 45.26 13.49
C TRP A 174 -4.95 45.26 14.77
N GLN A 175 -4.66 44.35 15.70
CA GLN A 175 -5.38 44.24 16.98
C GLN A 175 -5.51 45.57 17.72
N PRO A 176 -4.44 46.36 18.00
CA PRO A 176 -4.58 47.61 18.73
C PRO A 176 -5.38 48.65 17.95
N LYS A 177 -5.35 48.65 16.62
CA LYS A 177 -6.16 49.55 15.78
C LYS A 177 -7.63 49.20 15.88
N MET A 178 -7.96 47.93 15.83
CA MET A 178 -9.34 47.46 16.00
C MET A 178 -9.87 47.75 17.39
N GLU A 179 -9.08 47.52 18.44
CA GLU A 179 -9.46 47.85 19.81
C GLU A 179 -9.77 49.34 19.99
N ASN A 180 -8.94 50.20 19.42
CA ASN A 180 -9.16 51.64 19.46
C ASN A 180 -10.41 52.05 18.66
N ALA A 181 -10.61 51.50 17.48
CA ALA A 181 -11.79 51.79 16.68
C ALA A 181 -13.09 51.31 17.37
N PHE A 182 -13.08 50.17 18.04
CA PHE A 182 -14.20 49.77 18.87
C PHE A 182 -14.46 50.68 20.06
N LYS A 183 -13.42 51.09 20.76
CA LYS A 183 -13.54 52.04 21.86
C LYS A 183 -14.19 53.37 21.41
N GLU A 184 -13.73 53.93 20.29
CA GLU A 184 -14.30 55.15 19.71
C GLU A 184 -15.76 54.97 19.32
N GLN A 185 -16.11 53.87 18.63
CA GLN A 185 -17.48 53.60 18.23
C GLN A 185 -18.44 53.44 19.42
N ILE A 186 -18.01 52.69 20.44
CA ILE A 186 -18.79 52.50 21.65
C ILE A 186 -18.97 53.80 22.38
N THR A 187 -17.90 54.58 22.56
CA THR A 187 -17.93 55.88 23.23
C THR A 187 -18.88 56.86 22.50
N THR A 188 -18.80 56.91 21.17
CA THR A 188 -19.69 57.73 20.35
C THR A 188 -21.14 57.36 20.53
N LYS A 189 -21.49 56.05 20.43
CA LYS A 189 -22.84 55.56 20.60
C LYS A 189 -23.39 55.82 22.00
N PHE A 190 -22.55 55.71 23.06
CA PHE A 190 -22.98 56.03 24.42
C PHE A 190 -23.25 57.55 24.60
N LYS A 191 -22.41 58.41 24.00
CA LYS A 191 -22.67 59.86 24.01
C LYS A 191 -23.95 60.25 23.27
N GLU A 192 -24.23 59.64 22.14
CA GLU A 192 -25.48 59.85 21.39
C GLU A 192 -26.76 59.42 22.13
N LEU A 193 -26.66 58.35 22.94
CA LEU A 193 -27.84 57.77 23.61
C LEU A 193 -28.13 58.37 25.00
N LEU A 194 -27.17 58.98 25.67
CA LEU A 194 -27.24 59.31 27.11
C LEU A 194 -27.12 60.82 27.40
N GLU A 195 -27.11 61.70 26.39
CA GLU A 195 -27.11 63.15 26.55
C GLU A 195 -26.35 63.64 27.80
N ASP A 196 -25.06 63.87 27.74
CA ASP A 196 -24.19 64.47 28.78
C ASP A 196 -24.21 63.94 30.22
N LYS A 197 -24.88 62.83 30.52
CA LYS A 197 -24.93 62.15 31.83
C LYS A 197 -24.19 60.84 31.87
N VAL A 198 -23.07 60.75 31.21
CA VAL A 198 -22.34 59.51 31.09
C VAL A 198 -21.23 59.41 32.12
N ASP A 199 -21.30 58.40 32.98
CA ASP A 199 -20.19 58.03 33.87
C ASP A 199 -19.10 57.34 33.02
N GLU A 200 -17.97 58.02 32.82
CA GLU A 200 -16.83 57.52 32.03
C GLU A 200 -16.30 56.15 32.54
N ASN A 201 -16.39 55.87 33.85
CA ASN A 201 -15.99 54.59 34.42
C ASN A 201 -16.90 53.44 33.97
N ARG A 202 -18.19 53.69 33.79
CA ARG A 202 -19.16 52.71 33.32
C ARG A 202 -18.97 52.41 31.83
N ILE A 203 -18.66 53.40 31.01
CA ILE A 203 -18.28 53.23 29.60
C ILE A 203 -17.01 52.37 29.50
N MET A 204 -15.98 52.64 30.32
CA MET A 204 -14.77 51.87 30.34
C MET A 204 -15.02 50.37 30.68
N THR A 205 -15.86 50.13 31.69
CA THR A 205 -16.17 48.78 32.15
C THR A 205 -16.93 47.97 31.08
N GLU A 206 -17.94 48.57 30.47
CA GLU A 206 -18.72 47.90 29.39
C GLU A 206 -17.87 47.71 28.13
N THR A 207 -17.03 48.69 27.80
CA THR A 207 -16.08 48.56 26.68
C THR A 207 -15.08 47.44 26.93
N ALA A 208 -14.54 47.34 28.13
CA ALA A 208 -13.64 46.26 28.52
C ALA A 208 -14.33 44.87 28.41
N ALA A 209 -15.59 44.76 28.88
CA ALA A 209 -16.35 43.53 28.81
C ALA A 209 -16.69 43.11 27.35
N MET A 210 -16.94 44.09 26.47
CA MET A 210 -17.15 43.82 25.04
C MET A 210 -15.83 43.46 24.32
N LEU A 211 -14.73 44.16 24.65
CA LEU A 211 -13.42 43.83 24.07
C LEU A 211 -12.98 42.40 24.37
N VAL A 212 -13.23 41.88 25.58
CA VAL A 212 -12.94 40.50 25.95
C VAL A 212 -13.66 39.50 25.01
N LYS A 213 -14.88 39.81 24.58
CA LYS A 213 -15.65 38.94 23.64
C LYS A 213 -15.13 38.97 22.20
N TYR A 214 -14.41 40.03 21.81
CA TYR A 214 -13.91 40.23 20.44
C TYR A 214 -12.39 40.15 20.35
N THR A 215 -11.70 39.82 21.44
CA THR A 215 -10.24 39.68 21.43
C THR A 215 -9.84 38.34 20.82
N ILE A 216 -9.15 38.39 19.69
CA ILE A 216 -8.67 37.23 18.93
C ILE A 216 -7.39 36.62 19.59
N ASN A 217 -7.00 37.10 20.79
CA ASN A 217 -5.74 36.69 21.44
C ASN A 217 -5.67 35.16 21.72
N GLU A 218 -6.76 34.52 22.04
CA GLU A 218 -6.77 33.08 22.31
C GLU A 218 -6.62 32.25 21.03
N GLU A 219 -6.92 32.83 19.86
CA GLU A 219 -6.81 32.12 18.56
C GLU A 219 -5.47 32.36 17.85
N ILE A 220 -4.64 33.31 18.35
CA ILE A 220 -3.34 33.67 17.75
C ILE A 220 -2.17 33.02 18.51
N VAL A 221 -2.39 32.51 19.73
CA VAL A 221 -1.41 31.80 20.55
C VAL A 221 -1.43 30.31 20.22
#